data_d8eab1a1f66f4b337fa2fff94df6f7bc
#
_entry.id   d8eab1a1f66f4b337fa2fff94df6f7bc
#
_cell.length_a   1.000
_cell.length_b   1.000
_cell.length_c   1.000
_cell.angle_alpha   90.00
_cell.angle_beta   90.00
_cell.angle_gamma   90.00
#
_symmetry.space_group_name_H-M   'P 1'
#
loop_
_entity.id
_entity.type
_entity.pdbx_description
1 polymer ?
#
loop_
_entity_poly.entity_id
_entity_poly.type
_entity_poly.pdbx_seq_one_letter_code
_entity_poly.pdbx_strand_id
1 'polypeptide(L)'
;MDLAVITAQQVAELFILIGLGALGAKTGLLRPEGKQTLSNLLVNLVVPAMIINSYRMEFSAEILHNLMAAFALSTLSSLLGLVITLLFTARSRDSRTPIFRFAGVFSNAGYMGLPLISALFGSEGLLYASAFFTMFNLLLWTVGYSMVSGSSDPKKVAQSLLHCPAIYAIVVGLVLYLLQIPLPDLIVQPMELLGDMNTPLSMLITGMLIASGDLHRTLTDQHIWKLTVVRMLFIPVLTIAAFAALGLFRYGMVTQVIVLLECCPAASITSVFAVQFHHDEQFAAGSVVLTTLLSIVFLPLCALIITMF
;
A
#
# COMPACT_ATOMS: atom_id res chain seq x y z
N MET A 1 -6.55 -20.33 14.76
CA MET A 1 -7.29 -20.01 13.50
C MET A 1 -6.25 -19.85 12.41
N ASP A 2 -6.48 -20.35 11.23
CA ASP A 2 -5.52 -20.26 10.12
C ASP A 2 -5.40 -18.79 9.66
N LEU A 3 -4.18 -18.31 9.36
CA LEU A 3 -3.93 -16.94 8.92
C LEU A 3 -4.85 -16.52 7.76
N ALA A 4 -5.13 -17.47 6.86
CA ALA A 4 -6.03 -17.23 5.73
C ALA A 4 -7.47 -16.92 6.18
N VAL A 5 -7.99 -17.61 7.20
CA VAL A 5 -9.34 -17.39 7.73
C VAL A 5 -9.40 -16.01 8.41
N ILE A 6 -8.39 -15.68 9.22
CA ILE A 6 -8.28 -14.35 9.86
C ILE A 6 -8.19 -13.28 8.80
N THR A 7 -7.35 -13.47 7.77
CA THR A 7 -7.21 -12.51 6.65
C THR A 7 -8.55 -12.34 5.92
N ALA A 8 -9.28 -13.43 5.65
CA ALA A 8 -10.56 -13.35 4.97
C ALA A 8 -11.59 -12.57 5.79
N GLN A 9 -11.64 -12.78 7.12
CA GLN A 9 -12.50 -12.03 8.02
C GLN A 9 -12.12 -10.55 8.02
N GLN A 10 -10.84 -10.22 8.20
CA GLN A 10 -10.37 -8.84 8.20
C GLN A 10 -10.64 -8.15 6.85
N VAL A 11 -10.39 -8.82 5.74
CA VAL A 11 -10.70 -8.27 4.41
C VAL A 11 -12.21 -8.04 4.27
N ALA A 12 -13.08 -8.93 4.75
CA ALA A 12 -14.53 -8.73 4.74
C ALA A 12 -14.94 -7.49 5.55
N GLU A 13 -14.36 -7.29 6.75
CA GLU A 13 -14.58 -6.09 7.57
C GLU A 13 -14.16 -4.81 6.84
N LEU A 14 -12.98 -4.81 6.20
CA LEU A 14 -12.53 -3.68 5.37
C LEU A 14 -13.51 -3.39 4.22
N PHE A 15 -14.06 -4.43 3.56
CA PHE A 15 -15.03 -4.26 2.47
C PHE A 15 -16.39 -3.74 2.94
N ILE A 16 -16.81 -4.04 4.16
CA ILE A 16 -18.01 -3.41 4.77
C ILE A 16 -17.79 -1.89 4.89
N LEU A 17 -16.63 -1.47 5.39
CA LEU A 17 -16.28 -0.04 5.50
C LEU A 17 -16.18 0.62 4.11
N ILE A 18 -15.59 -0.06 3.11
CA ILE A 18 -15.58 0.39 1.72
C ILE A 18 -17.02 0.58 1.20
N GLY A 19 -17.89 -0.39 1.47
CA GLY A 19 -19.31 -0.31 1.10
C GLY A 19 -20.02 0.89 1.73
N LEU A 20 -19.76 1.19 3.00
CA LEU A 20 -20.28 2.38 3.69
C LEU A 20 -19.74 3.67 3.05
N GLY A 21 -18.48 3.72 2.68
CA GLY A 21 -17.88 4.85 1.96
C GLY A 21 -18.52 5.06 0.59
N ALA A 22 -18.75 3.98 -0.16
CA ALA A 22 -19.42 4.04 -1.46
C ALA A 22 -20.87 4.47 -1.35
N LEU A 23 -21.61 3.96 -0.34
CA LEU A 23 -22.99 4.36 -0.06
C LEU A 23 -23.05 5.84 0.34
N GLY A 24 -22.15 6.29 1.24
CA GLY A 24 -22.07 7.69 1.65
C GLY A 24 -21.80 8.64 0.47
N ALA A 25 -20.96 8.23 -0.48
CA ALA A 25 -20.72 9.00 -1.70
C ALA A 25 -21.95 9.04 -2.62
N LYS A 26 -22.62 7.90 -2.84
CA LYS A 26 -23.83 7.81 -3.69
C LYS A 26 -25.03 8.55 -3.11
N THR A 27 -25.16 8.61 -1.79
CA THR A 27 -26.25 9.35 -1.11
C THR A 27 -25.95 10.84 -0.95
N GLY A 28 -24.77 11.31 -1.30
CA GLY A 28 -24.34 12.69 -1.14
C GLY A 28 -23.91 13.08 0.29
N LEU A 29 -23.93 12.13 1.23
CA LEU A 29 -23.42 12.33 2.60
C LEU A 29 -21.92 12.65 2.58
N LEU A 30 -21.16 11.91 1.78
CA LEU A 30 -19.74 12.15 1.52
C LEU A 30 -19.61 12.80 0.13
N ARG A 31 -19.38 14.10 0.13
CA ARG A 31 -19.24 14.85 -1.12
C ARG A 31 -17.90 14.56 -1.80
N PRO A 32 -17.84 14.53 -3.14
CA PRO A 32 -16.60 14.26 -3.89
C PRO A 32 -15.43 15.20 -3.52
N GLU A 33 -15.73 16.46 -3.23
CA GLU A 33 -14.75 17.48 -2.84
C GLU A 33 -14.08 17.14 -1.50
N GLY A 34 -14.80 16.48 -0.61
CA GLY A 34 -14.28 16.04 0.70
C GLY A 34 -13.22 14.95 0.61
N LYS A 35 -13.18 14.17 -0.50
CA LYS A 35 -12.21 13.08 -0.68
C LYS A 35 -10.77 13.56 -0.53
N GLN A 36 -10.42 14.69 -1.15
CA GLN A 36 -9.05 15.23 -1.07
C GLN A 36 -8.68 15.67 0.35
N THR A 37 -9.62 16.28 1.07
CA THR A 37 -9.41 16.71 2.46
C THR A 37 -9.20 15.50 3.38
N LEU A 38 -10.02 14.45 3.23
CA LEU A 38 -9.88 13.21 4.00
C LEU A 38 -8.56 12.50 3.68
N SER A 39 -8.17 12.44 2.40
CA SER A 39 -6.89 11.88 1.96
C SER A 39 -5.70 12.66 2.54
N ASN A 40 -5.77 13.98 2.54
CA ASN A 40 -4.74 14.83 3.13
C ASN A 40 -4.63 14.61 4.64
N LEU A 41 -5.75 14.50 5.36
CA LEU A 41 -5.77 14.18 6.78
C LEU A 41 -5.12 12.81 7.04
N LEU A 42 -5.49 11.80 6.25
CA LEU A 42 -4.94 10.45 6.36
C LEU A 42 -3.42 10.45 6.19
N VAL A 43 -2.92 11.01 5.09
CA VAL A 43 -1.50 10.93 4.71
C VAL A 43 -0.61 11.82 5.58
N ASN A 44 -1.11 13.01 5.98
CA ASN A 44 -0.27 13.99 6.67
C ASN A 44 -0.35 13.92 8.21
N LEU A 45 -1.37 13.26 8.76
CA LEU A 45 -1.56 13.23 10.21
C LEU A 45 -1.75 11.80 10.74
N VAL A 46 -2.70 11.05 10.18
CA VAL A 46 -3.09 9.72 10.69
C VAL A 46 -1.98 8.69 10.47
N VAL A 47 -1.50 8.54 9.24
CA VAL A 47 -0.43 7.58 8.89
C VAL A 47 0.88 7.90 9.63
N PRO A 48 1.37 9.15 9.71
CA PRO A 48 2.53 9.49 10.55
C PRO A 48 2.36 9.12 12.01
N ALA A 49 1.21 9.42 12.63
CA ALA A 49 0.94 9.07 14.03
C ALA A 49 0.96 7.54 14.23
N MET A 50 0.31 6.79 13.36
CA MET A 50 0.32 5.31 13.39
C MET A 50 1.73 4.74 13.24
N ILE A 51 2.53 5.26 12.31
CA ILE A 51 3.92 4.82 12.11
C ILE A 51 4.74 5.09 13.39
N ILE A 52 4.72 6.30 13.93
CA ILE A 52 5.48 6.62 15.15
C ILE A 52 5.06 5.68 16.30
N ASN A 53 3.77 5.42 16.46
CA ASN A 53 3.28 4.51 17.49
C ASN A 53 3.78 3.06 17.30
N SER A 54 3.95 2.58 16.08
CA SER A 54 4.47 1.22 15.81
C SER A 54 5.92 1.03 16.27
N TYR A 55 6.69 2.12 16.38
CA TYR A 55 8.06 2.08 16.88
C TYR A 55 8.17 2.17 18.41
N ARG A 56 7.05 2.39 19.11
CA ARG A 56 7.01 2.50 20.57
C ARG A 56 6.93 1.11 21.23
N MET A 57 7.98 0.36 21.10
CA MET A 57 8.13 -0.96 21.74
C MET A 57 9.50 -1.06 22.41
N GLU A 58 9.67 -2.02 23.29
CA GLU A 58 10.95 -2.28 23.95
C GLU A 58 12.01 -2.67 22.93
N PHE A 59 13.23 -2.15 23.12
CA PHE A 59 14.34 -2.48 22.25
C PHE A 59 14.66 -3.97 22.34
N SER A 60 14.73 -4.62 21.19
CA SER A 60 15.19 -5.98 21.02
C SER A 60 16.15 -6.05 19.83
N ALA A 61 17.30 -6.70 20.04
CA ALA A 61 18.26 -6.93 18.97
C ALA A 61 17.66 -7.83 17.86
N GLU A 62 16.74 -8.72 18.20
CA GLU A 62 15.99 -9.55 17.26
C GLU A 62 15.06 -8.70 16.39
N ILE A 63 14.27 -7.81 17.02
CA ILE A 63 13.38 -6.90 16.29
C ILE A 63 14.18 -5.98 15.38
N LEU A 64 15.33 -5.47 15.83
CA LEU A 64 16.21 -4.64 14.99
C LEU A 64 16.76 -5.45 13.80
N HIS A 65 17.20 -6.68 14.01
CA HIS A 65 17.63 -7.57 12.94
C HIS A 65 16.49 -7.82 11.92
N ASN A 66 15.31 -8.11 12.41
CA ASN A 66 14.11 -8.33 11.61
C ASN A 66 13.70 -7.06 10.83
N LEU A 67 13.83 -5.88 11.44
CA LEU A 67 13.59 -4.61 10.75
C LEU A 67 14.58 -4.39 9.59
N MET A 68 15.85 -4.70 9.79
CA MET A 68 16.85 -4.65 8.70
C MET A 68 16.53 -5.66 7.58
N ALA A 69 16.10 -6.87 7.95
CA ALA A 69 15.60 -7.86 7.00
C ALA A 69 14.35 -7.34 6.25
N ALA A 70 13.43 -6.65 6.95
CA ALA A 70 12.24 -6.04 6.34
C ALA A 70 12.63 -5.02 5.26
N PHE A 71 13.63 -4.16 5.48
CA PHE A 71 14.13 -3.23 4.46
C PHE A 71 14.69 -3.98 3.23
N ALA A 72 15.49 -5.03 3.45
CA ALA A 72 16.09 -5.83 2.37
C ALA A 72 15.00 -6.56 1.55
N LEU A 73 14.05 -7.23 2.23
CA LEU A 73 12.95 -7.94 1.61
C LEU A 73 11.99 -7.01 0.86
N SER A 74 11.71 -5.82 1.42
CA SER A 74 10.91 -4.78 0.78
C SER A 74 11.56 -4.28 -0.51
N THR A 75 12.86 -4.06 -0.47
CA THR A 75 13.63 -3.67 -1.68
C THR A 75 13.55 -4.75 -2.74
N LEU A 76 13.79 -6.00 -2.36
CA LEU A 76 13.72 -7.14 -3.29
C LEU A 76 12.32 -7.30 -3.89
N SER A 77 11.27 -7.27 -3.05
CA SER A 77 9.87 -7.38 -3.48
C SER A 77 9.50 -6.29 -4.49
N SER A 78 9.80 -5.03 -4.15
CA SER A 78 9.51 -3.89 -5.02
C SER A 78 10.28 -3.93 -6.34
N LEU A 79 11.54 -4.37 -6.32
CA LEU A 79 12.33 -4.56 -7.55
C LEU A 79 11.78 -5.72 -8.40
N LEU A 80 11.33 -6.81 -7.80
CA LEU A 80 10.65 -7.89 -8.52
C LEU A 80 9.38 -7.38 -9.19
N GLY A 81 8.51 -6.64 -8.48
CA GLY A 81 7.31 -6.03 -9.05
C GLY A 81 7.63 -5.11 -10.21
N LEU A 82 8.69 -4.30 -10.09
CA LEU A 82 9.20 -3.43 -11.15
C LEU A 82 9.64 -4.24 -12.38
N VAL A 83 10.50 -5.22 -12.21
CA VAL A 83 11.04 -6.05 -13.31
C VAL A 83 9.91 -6.80 -14.02
N ILE A 84 9.01 -7.46 -13.26
CA ILE A 84 7.86 -8.17 -13.81
C ILE A 84 7.01 -7.22 -14.67
N THR A 85 6.64 -6.07 -14.13
CA THR A 85 5.81 -5.08 -14.84
C THR A 85 6.49 -4.56 -16.10
N LEU A 86 7.79 -4.28 -16.05
CA LEU A 86 8.57 -3.85 -17.21
C LEU A 86 8.65 -4.93 -18.28
N LEU A 87 8.81 -6.21 -17.92
CA LEU A 87 8.81 -7.32 -18.87
C LEU A 87 7.45 -7.45 -19.59
N PHE A 88 6.33 -7.35 -18.87
CA PHE A 88 4.99 -7.38 -19.46
C PHE A 88 4.70 -6.18 -20.38
N THR A 89 5.39 -5.06 -20.19
CA THR A 89 5.20 -3.84 -20.98
C THR A 89 6.37 -3.50 -21.88
N ALA A 90 7.37 -4.38 -22.01
CA ALA A 90 8.62 -4.10 -22.75
C ALA A 90 8.40 -3.73 -24.22
N ARG A 91 7.39 -4.32 -24.86
CA ARG A 91 7.03 -4.07 -26.27
C ARG A 91 5.78 -3.22 -26.45
N SER A 92 5.21 -2.71 -25.36
CA SER A 92 4.01 -1.88 -25.42
C SER A 92 4.34 -0.50 -25.97
N ARG A 93 3.53 -0.04 -26.95
CA ARG A 93 3.54 1.32 -27.51
C ARG A 93 2.24 2.08 -27.19
N ASP A 94 1.40 1.51 -26.31
CA ASP A 94 0.13 2.10 -25.89
C ASP A 94 0.38 3.36 -25.04
N SER A 95 -0.40 4.41 -25.26
CA SER A 95 -0.35 5.64 -24.48
C SER A 95 -0.64 5.44 -22.97
N ARG A 96 -1.31 4.34 -22.62
CA ARG A 96 -1.62 3.95 -21.24
C ARG A 96 -0.45 3.26 -20.52
N THR A 97 0.64 2.95 -21.25
CA THR A 97 1.79 2.21 -20.69
C THR A 97 2.39 2.85 -19.44
N PRO A 98 2.54 4.20 -19.32
CA PRO A 98 3.04 4.83 -18.10
C PRO A 98 2.18 4.50 -16.87
N ILE A 99 0.86 4.63 -16.99
CA ILE A 99 -0.10 4.31 -15.93
C ILE A 99 -0.15 2.81 -15.66
N PHE A 100 -0.10 1.98 -16.69
CA PHE A 100 -0.01 0.52 -16.53
C PHE A 100 1.22 0.13 -15.69
N ARG A 101 2.39 0.69 -16.00
CA ARG A 101 3.62 0.45 -15.26
C ARG A 101 3.50 0.91 -13.82
N PHE A 102 3.00 2.12 -13.62
CA PHE A 102 2.82 2.67 -12.29
C PHE A 102 1.88 1.82 -11.43
N ALA A 103 0.67 1.53 -11.92
CA ALA A 103 -0.32 0.70 -11.21
C ALA A 103 0.13 -0.75 -11.02
N GLY A 104 0.95 -1.28 -11.94
CA GLY A 104 1.54 -2.61 -11.82
C GLY A 104 2.59 -2.69 -10.71
N VAL A 105 3.45 -1.69 -10.58
CA VAL A 105 4.54 -1.68 -9.58
C VAL A 105 4.03 -1.32 -8.19
N PHE A 106 3.20 -0.28 -8.06
CA PHE A 106 2.85 0.30 -6.77
C PHE A 106 1.56 -0.28 -6.19
N SER A 107 1.70 -0.97 -5.04
CA SER A 107 0.58 -1.52 -4.27
C SER A 107 -0.15 -0.48 -3.42
N ASN A 108 -1.40 -0.74 -3.10
CA ASN A 108 -2.18 0.09 -2.16
C ASN A 108 -1.82 -0.20 -0.68
N ALA A 109 -0.51 -0.27 -0.42
CA ALA A 109 0.03 -0.57 0.90
C ALA A 109 -0.43 0.44 1.97
N GLY A 110 -0.52 1.74 1.61
CA GLY A 110 -0.91 2.79 2.55
C GLY A 110 -2.38 2.70 2.99
N TYR A 111 -3.32 2.59 2.05
CA TYR A 111 -4.74 2.62 2.37
C TYR A 111 -5.31 1.25 2.73
N MET A 112 -4.84 0.17 2.13
CA MET A 112 -5.36 -1.16 2.36
C MET A 112 -4.38 -2.06 3.11
N GLY A 113 -3.08 -1.96 2.81
CA GLY A 113 -2.06 -2.79 3.43
C GLY A 113 -1.87 -2.51 4.91
N LEU A 114 -1.65 -1.24 5.29
CA LEU A 114 -1.41 -0.90 6.70
C LEU A 114 -2.57 -1.28 7.63
N PRO A 115 -3.87 -1.03 7.30
CA PRO A 115 -4.99 -1.54 8.07
C PRO A 115 -4.98 -3.06 8.22
N LEU A 116 -4.72 -3.77 7.13
CA LEU A 116 -4.67 -5.23 7.12
C LEU A 116 -3.54 -5.76 8.02
N ILE A 117 -2.34 -5.20 7.90
CA ILE A 117 -1.19 -5.59 8.72
C ILE A 117 -1.41 -5.25 10.19
N SER A 118 -1.98 -4.10 10.51
CA SER A 118 -2.34 -3.73 11.87
C SER A 118 -3.28 -4.75 12.52
N ALA A 119 -4.30 -5.18 11.77
CA ALA A 119 -5.28 -6.15 12.25
C ALA A 119 -4.71 -7.57 12.41
N LEU A 120 -3.78 -7.99 11.54
CA LEU A 120 -3.22 -9.35 11.54
C LEU A 120 -2.02 -9.49 12.50
N PHE A 121 -1.17 -8.48 12.59
CA PHE A 121 0.15 -8.57 13.22
C PHE A 121 0.42 -7.46 14.25
N GLY A 122 -0.53 -6.57 14.49
CA GLY A 122 -0.41 -5.50 15.47
C GLY A 122 0.75 -4.53 15.22
N SER A 123 1.30 -3.98 16.30
CA SER A 123 2.36 -2.96 16.25
C SER A 123 3.67 -3.48 15.65
N GLU A 124 4.04 -4.73 15.92
CA GLU A 124 5.26 -5.33 15.35
C GLU A 124 5.15 -5.48 13.84
N GLY A 125 4.00 -5.95 13.33
CA GLY A 125 3.74 -5.98 11.90
C GLY A 125 3.78 -4.61 11.25
N LEU A 126 3.25 -3.58 11.90
CA LEU A 126 3.31 -2.19 11.43
C LEU A 126 4.74 -1.65 11.38
N LEU A 127 5.59 -2.03 12.35
CA LEU A 127 7.01 -1.68 12.33
C LEU A 127 7.69 -2.24 11.09
N TYR A 128 7.48 -3.53 10.75
CA TYR A 128 8.03 -4.11 9.51
C TYR A 128 7.39 -3.52 8.25
N ALA A 129 6.09 -3.22 8.29
CA ALA A 129 5.39 -2.53 7.22
C ALA A 129 5.94 -1.13 6.95
N SER A 130 6.46 -0.43 7.97
CA SER A 130 7.10 0.88 7.81
C SER A 130 8.36 0.82 6.94
N ALA A 131 9.12 -0.28 7.01
CA ALA A 131 10.25 -0.53 6.13
C ALA A 131 9.78 -0.68 4.66
N PHE A 132 8.72 -1.45 4.41
CA PHE A 132 8.10 -1.55 3.09
C PHE A 132 7.64 -0.18 2.60
N PHE A 133 6.95 0.57 3.44
CA PHE A 133 6.42 1.89 3.11
C PHE A 133 7.53 2.91 2.79
N THR A 134 8.69 2.80 3.44
CA THR A 134 9.89 3.58 3.12
C THR A 134 10.40 3.29 1.72
N MET A 135 10.61 2.01 1.41
CA MET A 135 11.11 1.60 0.09
C MET A 135 10.08 1.91 -1.01
N PHE A 136 8.80 1.71 -0.72
CA PHE A 136 7.69 2.10 -1.58
C PHE A 136 7.75 3.60 -1.93
N ASN A 137 7.87 4.50 -0.93
CA ASN A 137 7.94 5.94 -1.16
C ASN A 137 9.21 6.35 -1.92
N LEU A 138 10.37 5.75 -1.60
CA LEU A 138 11.60 6.00 -2.35
C LEU A 138 11.43 5.66 -3.83
N LEU A 139 10.90 4.48 -4.14
CA LEU A 139 10.65 4.06 -5.53
C LEU A 139 9.53 4.86 -6.19
N LEU A 140 8.47 5.20 -5.48
CA LEU A 140 7.35 5.96 -5.98
C LEU A 140 7.79 7.35 -6.47
N TRP A 141 8.54 8.07 -5.65
CA TRP A 141 8.98 9.42 -5.98
C TRP A 141 10.21 9.47 -6.91
N THR A 142 10.93 8.38 -7.08
CA THR A 142 12.04 8.27 -8.04
C THR A 142 11.56 7.65 -9.37
N VAL A 143 11.40 6.35 -9.38
CA VAL A 143 11.05 5.56 -10.57
C VAL A 143 9.61 5.80 -10.99
N GLY A 144 8.67 5.75 -10.03
CA GLY A 144 7.23 5.93 -10.29
C GLY A 144 6.91 7.32 -10.86
N TYR A 145 7.43 8.36 -10.22
CA TYR A 145 7.27 9.73 -10.72
C TYR A 145 7.84 9.87 -12.14
N SER A 146 9.04 9.34 -12.41
CA SER A 146 9.67 9.37 -13.73
C SER A 146 8.84 8.65 -14.80
N MET A 147 8.19 7.51 -14.44
CA MET A 147 7.33 6.74 -15.35
C MET A 147 6.14 7.56 -15.85
N VAL A 148 5.51 8.36 -15.00
CA VAL A 148 4.27 9.09 -15.32
C VAL A 148 4.52 10.54 -15.76
N SER A 149 5.56 11.21 -15.24
CA SER A 149 5.89 12.58 -15.63
C SER A 149 6.73 12.66 -16.91
N GLY A 150 7.36 11.56 -17.32
CA GLY A 150 8.35 11.54 -18.40
C GLY A 150 9.63 12.33 -18.07
N SER A 151 9.80 12.80 -16.82
CA SER A 151 10.92 13.61 -16.35
C SER A 151 11.64 12.92 -15.20
N SER A 152 12.97 12.93 -15.23
CA SER A 152 13.83 12.41 -14.16
C SER A 152 14.61 13.55 -13.50
N ASP A 153 13.98 14.68 -13.18
CA ASP A 153 14.62 15.79 -12.52
C ASP A 153 14.97 15.44 -11.05
N PRO A 154 16.27 15.27 -10.70
CA PRO A 154 16.69 14.87 -9.37
C PRO A 154 16.28 15.87 -8.27
N LYS A 155 16.15 17.15 -8.59
CA LYS A 155 15.75 18.19 -7.64
C LYS A 155 14.29 18.02 -7.23
N LYS A 156 13.39 17.75 -8.19
CA LYS A 156 11.97 17.50 -7.92
C LYS A 156 11.77 16.22 -7.11
N VAL A 157 12.51 15.18 -7.43
CA VAL A 157 12.53 13.92 -6.68
C VAL A 157 12.95 14.15 -5.23
N ALA A 158 14.09 14.81 -5.01
CA ALA A 158 14.57 15.10 -3.65
C ALA A 158 13.59 15.98 -2.87
N GLN A 159 13.00 16.99 -3.52
CA GLN A 159 11.99 17.85 -2.90
C GLN A 159 10.73 17.06 -2.51
N SER A 160 10.26 16.13 -3.33
CA SER A 160 9.08 15.31 -3.02
C SER A 160 9.33 14.38 -1.85
N LEU A 161 10.53 13.77 -1.77
CA LEU A 161 10.93 12.94 -0.62
C LEU A 161 11.03 13.76 0.67
N LEU A 162 11.60 14.97 0.59
CA LEU A 162 11.70 15.88 1.72
C LEU A 162 10.35 16.44 2.21
N HIS A 163 9.29 16.31 1.43
CA HIS A 163 7.93 16.74 1.84
C HIS A 163 7.03 15.54 2.20
N CYS A 164 7.56 14.31 2.24
CA CYS A 164 6.79 13.13 2.59
C CYS A 164 6.68 12.95 4.11
N PRO A 165 5.51 13.16 4.75
CA PRO A 165 5.35 13.09 6.20
C PRO A 165 5.67 11.70 6.77
N ALA A 166 5.41 10.64 6.01
CA ALA A 166 5.70 9.28 6.42
C ALA A 166 7.21 9.03 6.63
N ILE A 167 8.08 9.65 5.82
CA ILE A 167 9.54 9.53 5.97
C ILE A 167 9.99 10.16 7.29
N TYR A 168 9.46 11.34 7.63
CA TYR A 168 9.74 11.97 8.93
C TYR A 168 9.24 11.11 10.09
N ALA A 169 8.04 10.55 9.97
CA ALA A 169 7.49 9.66 11.00
C ALA A 169 8.37 8.42 11.24
N ILE A 170 8.91 7.82 10.16
CA ILE A 170 9.83 6.67 10.26
C ILE A 170 11.14 7.08 10.94
N VAL A 171 11.72 8.22 10.56
CA VAL A 171 12.96 8.73 11.19
C VAL A 171 12.74 9.00 12.67
N VAL A 172 11.66 9.70 13.03
CA VAL A 172 11.31 9.99 14.43
C VAL A 172 11.05 8.68 15.18
N GLY A 173 10.25 7.77 14.61
CA GLY A 173 9.96 6.46 15.19
C GLY A 173 11.23 5.66 15.44
N LEU A 174 12.14 5.59 14.47
CA LEU A 174 13.40 4.88 14.60
C LEU A 174 14.30 5.48 15.70
N VAL A 175 14.36 6.80 15.82
CA VAL A 175 15.09 7.48 16.90
C VAL A 175 14.49 7.12 18.25
N LEU A 176 13.16 7.17 18.39
CA LEU A 176 12.47 6.78 19.63
C LEU A 176 12.74 5.33 20.00
N TYR A 177 12.71 4.42 19.02
CA TYR A 177 12.97 2.99 19.22
C TYR A 177 14.41 2.71 19.62
N LEU A 178 15.40 3.30 18.93
CA LEU A 178 16.82 3.04 19.20
C LEU A 178 17.30 3.67 20.52
N LEU A 179 16.81 4.87 20.85
CA LEU A 179 17.18 5.60 22.05
C LEU A 179 16.26 5.30 23.23
N GLN A 180 15.21 4.51 23.04
CA GLN A 180 14.21 4.16 24.08
C GLN A 180 13.68 5.38 24.83
N ILE A 181 13.37 6.47 24.10
CA ILE A 181 12.89 7.72 24.69
C ILE A 181 11.44 7.53 25.14
N PRO A 182 11.15 7.63 26.45
CA PRO A 182 9.78 7.53 26.94
C PRO A 182 8.98 8.77 26.55
N LEU A 183 7.84 8.57 25.88
CA LEU A 183 6.90 9.65 25.60
C LEU A 183 5.86 9.73 26.72
N PRO A 184 5.49 10.95 27.18
CA PRO A 184 4.41 11.12 28.14
C PRO A 184 3.07 10.65 27.58
N ASP A 185 2.20 10.07 28.40
CA ASP A 185 0.86 9.61 28.02
C ASP A 185 0.01 10.72 27.38
N LEU A 186 0.22 11.96 27.80
CA LEU A 186 -0.42 13.14 27.22
C LEU A 186 -0.16 13.29 25.70
N ILE A 187 0.98 12.80 25.19
CA ILE A 187 1.34 12.80 23.76
C ILE A 187 0.91 11.49 23.12
N VAL A 188 1.08 10.38 23.83
CA VAL A 188 0.82 9.03 23.34
C VAL A 188 -0.66 8.81 23.01
N GLN A 189 -1.56 9.11 23.96
CA GLN A 189 -2.99 8.87 23.79
C GLN A 189 -3.59 9.57 22.55
N PRO A 190 -3.35 10.88 22.30
CA PRO A 190 -3.80 11.52 21.08
C PRO A 190 -3.22 10.90 19.81
N MET A 191 -1.96 10.43 19.85
CA MET A 191 -1.33 9.77 18.69
C MET A 191 -1.96 8.40 18.40
N GLU A 192 -2.32 7.64 19.43
CA GLU A 192 -3.04 6.37 19.29
C GLU A 192 -4.43 6.59 18.69
N LEU A 193 -5.20 7.53 19.22
CA LEU A 193 -6.51 7.89 18.67
C LEU A 193 -6.45 8.33 17.21
N LEU A 194 -5.41 9.09 16.83
CA LEU A 194 -5.19 9.44 15.41
C LEU A 194 -4.83 8.22 14.58
N GLY A 195 -3.93 7.37 15.08
CA GLY A 195 -3.52 6.15 14.38
C GLY A 195 -4.69 5.20 14.11
N ASP A 196 -5.59 5.07 15.08
CA ASP A 196 -6.79 4.22 14.98
C ASP A 196 -7.78 4.69 13.89
N MET A 197 -7.72 5.97 13.51
CA MET A 197 -8.51 6.48 12.38
C MET A 197 -8.04 5.91 11.03
N ASN A 198 -6.84 5.30 10.92
CA ASN A 198 -6.29 4.86 9.65
C ASN A 198 -7.25 3.90 8.93
N THR A 199 -7.69 2.84 9.59
CA THR A 199 -8.56 1.82 9.00
C THR A 199 -9.90 2.40 8.51
N PRO A 200 -10.73 3.03 9.36
CA PRO A 200 -12.03 3.53 8.90
C PRO A 200 -11.89 4.63 7.84
N LEU A 201 -10.95 5.56 8.02
CA LEU A 201 -10.80 6.67 7.10
C LEU A 201 -10.32 6.23 5.71
N SER A 202 -9.30 5.37 5.64
CA SER A 202 -8.77 4.85 4.38
C SER A 202 -9.79 4.02 3.60
N MET A 203 -10.62 3.22 4.30
CA MET A 203 -11.66 2.41 3.68
C MET A 203 -12.83 3.26 3.16
N LEU A 204 -13.25 4.28 3.92
CA LEU A 204 -14.26 5.23 3.45
C LEU A 204 -13.80 5.98 2.19
N ILE A 205 -12.55 6.45 2.16
CA ILE A 205 -11.96 7.11 0.98
C ILE A 205 -11.92 6.15 -0.21
N THR A 206 -11.53 4.89 0.00
CA THR A 206 -11.53 3.84 -1.04
C THR A 206 -12.93 3.60 -1.58
N GLY A 207 -13.95 3.55 -0.70
CA GLY A 207 -15.35 3.45 -1.10
C GLY A 207 -15.83 4.63 -1.94
N MET A 208 -15.45 5.86 -1.55
CA MET A 208 -15.73 7.06 -2.35
C MET A 208 -15.10 6.98 -3.75
N LEU A 209 -13.87 6.45 -3.85
CA LEU A 209 -13.18 6.26 -5.13
C LEU A 209 -13.94 5.26 -6.02
N ILE A 210 -14.35 4.13 -5.47
CA ILE A 210 -15.13 3.10 -6.19
C ILE A 210 -16.47 3.68 -6.68
N ALA A 211 -17.16 4.45 -5.84
CA ALA A 211 -18.45 5.05 -6.18
C ALA A 211 -18.36 6.10 -7.31
N SER A 212 -17.21 6.75 -7.47
CA SER A 212 -16.99 7.74 -8.51
C SER A 212 -16.56 7.13 -9.86
N GLY A 213 -16.26 5.83 -9.90
CA GLY A 213 -15.81 5.12 -11.10
C GLY A 213 -16.96 4.64 -11.99
N ASP A 214 -16.69 4.53 -13.31
CA ASP A 214 -17.58 3.84 -14.26
C ASP A 214 -17.29 2.33 -14.23
N LEU A 215 -18.12 1.60 -13.46
CA LEU A 215 -17.93 0.16 -13.28
C LEU A 215 -18.14 -0.63 -14.58
N HIS A 216 -19.10 -0.21 -15.43
CA HIS A 216 -19.34 -0.90 -16.69
C HIS A 216 -18.12 -0.84 -17.61
N ARG A 217 -17.57 0.34 -17.79
CA ARG A 217 -16.35 0.54 -18.59
C ARG A 217 -15.15 -0.17 -17.97
N THR A 218 -15.03 -0.15 -16.64
CA THR A 218 -13.98 -0.89 -15.91
C THR A 218 -14.01 -2.38 -16.20
N LEU A 219 -15.18 -3.00 -16.22
CA LEU A 219 -15.33 -4.44 -16.46
C LEU A 219 -15.19 -4.83 -17.94
N THR A 220 -15.35 -3.90 -18.87
CA THR A 220 -15.26 -4.18 -20.32
C THR A 220 -13.90 -3.87 -20.92
N ASP A 221 -13.05 -3.08 -20.25
CA ASP A 221 -11.74 -2.70 -20.78
C ASP A 221 -10.70 -3.83 -20.58
N GLN A 222 -10.24 -4.41 -21.69
CA GLN A 222 -9.25 -5.48 -21.69
C GLN A 222 -7.88 -5.05 -21.14
N HIS A 223 -7.50 -3.76 -21.21
CA HIS A 223 -6.24 -3.26 -20.68
C HIS A 223 -6.28 -3.21 -19.16
N ILE A 224 -7.44 -2.89 -18.57
CA ILE A 224 -7.65 -2.96 -17.11
C ILE A 224 -7.52 -4.41 -16.65
N TRP A 225 -8.13 -5.38 -17.35
CA TRP A 225 -7.98 -6.81 -17.03
C TRP A 225 -6.54 -7.30 -17.14
N LYS A 226 -5.80 -6.89 -18.18
CA LYS A 226 -4.37 -7.25 -18.33
C LYS A 226 -3.55 -6.74 -17.15
N LEU A 227 -3.73 -5.47 -16.76
CA LEU A 227 -3.07 -4.91 -15.59
C LEU A 227 -3.46 -5.66 -14.32
N THR A 228 -4.74 -5.94 -14.14
CA THR A 228 -5.25 -6.66 -12.98
C THR A 228 -4.62 -8.04 -12.84
N VAL A 229 -4.52 -8.78 -13.94
CA VAL A 229 -3.84 -10.10 -13.95
C VAL A 229 -2.35 -9.96 -13.59
N VAL A 230 -1.66 -8.95 -14.13
CA VAL A 230 -0.25 -8.72 -13.77
C VAL A 230 -0.13 -8.38 -12.27
N ARG A 231 -0.94 -7.44 -11.77
CA ARG A 231 -0.85 -6.93 -10.39
C ARG A 231 -1.31 -7.96 -9.36
N MET A 232 -2.44 -8.63 -9.60
CA MET A 232 -3.08 -9.50 -8.61
C MET A 232 -2.66 -10.97 -8.71
N LEU A 233 -2.08 -11.40 -9.84
CA LEU A 233 -1.66 -12.78 -10.03
C LEU A 233 -0.15 -12.92 -10.25
N PHE A 234 0.40 -12.32 -11.32
CA PHE A 234 1.81 -12.56 -11.68
C PHE A 234 2.77 -12.00 -10.64
N ILE A 235 2.58 -10.77 -10.16
CA ILE A 235 3.47 -10.17 -9.16
C ILE A 235 3.43 -10.95 -7.84
N PRO A 236 2.27 -11.24 -7.21
CA PRO A 236 2.21 -12.05 -6.00
C PRO A 236 2.84 -13.44 -6.17
N VAL A 237 2.44 -14.17 -7.20
CA VAL A 237 2.92 -15.56 -7.42
C VAL A 237 4.42 -15.59 -7.62
N LEU A 238 4.97 -14.71 -8.47
CA LEU A 238 6.41 -14.69 -8.73
C LEU A 238 7.21 -14.17 -7.52
N THR A 239 6.67 -13.24 -6.74
CA THR A 239 7.30 -12.78 -5.50
C THR A 239 7.33 -13.90 -4.46
N ILE A 240 6.21 -14.61 -4.23
CA ILE A 240 6.15 -15.77 -3.32
C ILE A 240 7.11 -16.85 -3.79
N ALA A 241 7.11 -17.19 -5.08
CA ALA A 241 8.01 -18.21 -5.65
C ALA A 241 9.49 -17.83 -5.48
N ALA A 242 9.85 -16.56 -5.74
CA ALA A 242 11.22 -16.08 -5.56
C ALA A 242 11.63 -16.13 -4.07
N PHE A 243 10.76 -15.71 -3.17
CA PHE A 243 11.03 -15.73 -1.74
C PHE A 243 11.16 -17.17 -1.21
N ALA A 244 10.33 -18.09 -1.69
CA ALA A 244 10.43 -19.52 -1.37
C ALA A 244 11.74 -20.11 -1.89
N ALA A 245 12.09 -19.87 -3.16
CA ALA A 245 13.32 -20.36 -3.78
C ALA A 245 14.60 -19.86 -3.08
N LEU A 246 14.55 -18.63 -2.54
CA LEU A 246 15.66 -18.03 -1.78
C LEU A 246 15.64 -18.39 -0.28
N GLY A 247 14.66 -19.18 0.18
CA GLY A 247 14.52 -19.57 1.59
C GLY A 247 14.21 -18.40 2.53
N LEU A 248 13.55 -17.34 2.03
CA LEU A 248 13.31 -16.11 2.78
C LEU A 248 12.14 -16.22 3.75
N PHE A 249 11.32 -17.27 3.65
CA PHE A 249 10.25 -17.55 4.61
C PHE A 249 10.76 -17.87 6.02
N ARG A 250 12.07 -18.16 6.18
CA ARG A 250 12.74 -18.26 7.47
C ARG A 250 12.63 -17.02 8.37
N TYR A 251 12.34 -15.84 7.80
CA TYR A 251 12.12 -14.62 8.56
C TYR A 251 10.67 -14.50 9.11
N GLY A 252 9.85 -15.54 8.96
CA GLY A 252 8.53 -15.63 9.58
C GLY A 252 7.62 -14.44 9.29
N MET A 253 7.18 -13.74 10.36
CA MET A 253 6.28 -12.59 10.28
C MET A 253 6.79 -11.50 9.31
N VAL A 254 8.10 -11.23 9.27
CA VAL A 254 8.67 -10.21 8.37
C VAL A 254 8.31 -10.52 6.92
N THR A 255 8.54 -11.77 6.48
CA THR A 255 8.22 -12.18 5.11
C THR A 255 6.73 -12.12 4.84
N GLN A 256 5.90 -12.56 5.79
CA GLN A 256 4.44 -12.54 5.65
C GLN A 256 3.93 -11.10 5.46
N VAL A 257 4.41 -10.16 6.27
CA VAL A 257 4.07 -8.74 6.17
C VAL A 257 4.45 -8.18 4.79
N ILE A 258 5.69 -8.38 4.36
CA ILE A 258 6.18 -7.83 3.09
C ILE A 258 5.42 -8.42 1.89
N VAL A 259 5.20 -9.73 1.88
CA VAL A 259 4.45 -10.39 0.80
C VAL A 259 2.99 -9.94 0.77
N LEU A 260 2.31 -9.83 1.92
CA LEU A 260 0.93 -9.34 1.96
C LEU A 260 0.81 -7.89 1.47
N LEU A 261 1.76 -7.02 1.83
CA LEU A 261 1.81 -5.64 1.32
C LEU A 261 2.02 -5.60 -0.19
N GLU A 262 2.86 -6.49 -0.73
CA GLU A 262 3.03 -6.62 -2.17
C GLU A 262 1.79 -7.18 -2.87
N CYS A 263 1.02 -8.08 -2.23
CA CYS A 263 -0.22 -8.65 -2.75
C CYS A 263 -1.40 -7.66 -2.76
N CYS A 264 -1.26 -6.48 -2.14
CA CYS A 264 -2.30 -5.45 -2.15
C CYS A 264 -2.62 -4.97 -3.58
N PRO A 265 -3.86 -4.50 -3.84
CA PRO A 265 -4.28 -4.00 -5.15
C PRO A 265 -3.45 -2.79 -5.62
N ALA A 266 -3.73 -2.27 -6.80
CA ALA A 266 -3.03 -1.09 -7.33
C ALA A 266 -3.23 0.14 -6.44
N ALA A 267 -2.17 0.94 -6.28
CA ALA A 267 -2.16 2.12 -5.42
C ALA A 267 -3.20 3.16 -5.85
N SER A 268 -3.99 3.69 -4.90
CA SER A 268 -4.99 4.74 -5.15
C SER A 268 -4.38 6.03 -5.73
N ILE A 269 -3.11 6.31 -5.43
CA ILE A 269 -2.37 7.45 -5.99
C ILE A 269 -2.21 7.37 -7.52
N THR A 270 -2.39 6.19 -8.13
CA THR A 270 -2.41 6.02 -9.60
C THR A 270 -3.41 6.96 -10.27
N SER A 271 -4.62 7.08 -9.69
CA SER A 271 -5.65 7.99 -10.22
C SER A 271 -5.26 9.45 -10.09
N VAL A 272 -4.58 9.82 -9.00
CA VAL A 272 -4.10 11.19 -8.76
C VAL A 272 -3.04 11.57 -9.80
N PHE A 273 -2.09 10.68 -10.04
CA PHE A 273 -1.02 10.93 -11.02
C PHE A 273 -1.53 10.92 -12.46
N ALA A 274 -2.56 10.13 -12.77
CA ALA A 274 -3.20 10.18 -14.09
C ALA A 274 -3.78 11.57 -14.38
N VAL A 275 -4.49 12.16 -13.40
CA VAL A 275 -5.01 13.55 -13.52
C VAL A 275 -3.87 14.54 -13.62
N GLN A 276 -2.90 14.47 -12.72
CA GLN A 276 -1.80 15.45 -12.62
C GLN A 276 -0.92 15.49 -13.87
N PHE A 277 -0.71 14.35 -14.54
CA PHE A 277 0.17 14.22 -15.69
C PHE A 277 -0.59 14.01 -17.01
N HIS A 278 -1.91 14.27 -17.00
CA HIS A 278 -2.77 14.22 -18.20
C HIS A 278 -2.76 12.87 -18.92
N HIS A 279 -2.76 11.78 -18.17
CA HIS A 279 -2.94 10.42 -18.68
C HIS A 279 -4.43 10.00 -18.71
N ASP A 280 -4.70 8.75 -19.17
CA ASP A 280 -6.04 8.18 -19.15
C ASP A 280 -6.55 7.96 -17.71
N GLU A 281 -7.33 8.93 -17.20
CA GLU A 281 -7.88 8.93 -15.86
C GLU A 281 -8.85 7.78 -15.62
N GLN A 282 -9.61 7.39 -16.65
CA GLN A 282 -10.58 6.30 -16.55
C GLN A 282 -9.89 4.96 -16.46
N PHE A 283 -8.82 4.75 -17.24
CA PHE A 283 -7.98 3.56 -17.14
C PHE A 283 -7.33 3.47 -15.74
N ALA A 284 -6.80 4.57 -15.22
CA ALA A 284 -6.20 4.62 -13.89
C ALA A 284 -7.20 4.29 -12.78
N ALA A 285 -8.35 4.99 -12.76
CA ALA A 285 -9.39 4.76 -11.76
C ALA A 285 -9.98 3.35 -11.86
N GLY A 286 -10.29 2.88 -13.06
CA GLY A 286 -10.80 1.53 -13.30
C GLY A 286 -9.81 0.44 -12.84
N SER A 287 -8.50 0.65 -13.05
CA SER A 287 -7.47 -0.28 -12.59
C SER A 287 -7.42 -0.38 -11.06
N VAL A 288 -7.50 0.74 -10.37
CA VAL A 288 -7.56 0.77 -8.89
C VAL A 288 -8.85 0.09 -8.41
N VAL A 289 -9.99 0.43 -9.00
CA VAL A 289 -11.31 -0.13 -8.62
C VAL A 289 -11.32 -1.64 -8.82
N LEU A 290 -10.96 -2.15 -10.01
CA LEU A 290 -11.04 -3.58 -10.31
C LEU A 290 -10.08 -4.40 -9.43
N THR A 291 -8.82 -3.95 -9.29
CA THR A 291 -7.86 -4.63 -8.42
C THR A 291 -8.31 -4.63 -6.96
N THR A 292 -8.89 -3.52 -6.48
CA THR A 292 -9.43 -3.44 -5.12
C THR A 292 -10.61 -4.41 -4.94
N LEU A 293 -11.58 -4.46 -5.85
CA LEU A 293 -12.71 -5.37 -5.76
C LEU A 293 -12.25 -6.85 -5.73
N LEU A 294 -11.28 -7.21 -6.57
CA LEU A 294 -10.77 -8.58 -6.61
C LEU A 294 -9.89 -8.93 -5.42
N SER A 295 -9.34 -7.97 -4.70
CA SER A 295 -8.52 -8.23 -3.51
C SER A 295 -9.29 -8.93 -2.39
N ILE A 296 -10.64 -8.87 -2.38
CA ILE A 296 -11.48 -9.64 -1.44
C ILE A 296 -11.22 -11.16 -1.51
N VAL A 297 -10.85 -11.65 -2.70
CA VAL A 297 -10.53 -13.06 -2.92
C VAL A 297 -9.01 -13.28 -2.92
N PHE A 298 -8.26 -12.41 -3.58
CA PHE A 298 -6.82 -12.61 -3.78
C PHE A 298 -6.00 -12.47 -2.50
N LEU A 299 -6.33 -11.53 -1.59
CA LEU A 299 -5.57 -11.37 -0.33
C LEU A 299 -5.68 -12.59 0.59
N PRO A 300 -6.88 -13.15 0.87
CA PRO A 300 -6.98 -14.41 1.62
C PRO A 300 -6.27 -15.58 0.94
N LEU A 301 -6.31 -15.68 -0.39
CA LEU A 301 -5.58 -16.70 -1.13
C LEU A 301 -4.06 -16.55 -1.00
N CYS A 302 -3.54 -15.32 -1.10
CA CYS A 302 -2.13 -15.05 -0.84
C CYS A 302 -1.74 -15.42 0.60
N ALA A 303 -2.57 -15.03 1.58
CA ALA A 303 -2.35 -15.40 2.97
C ALA A 303 -2.32 -16.94 3.17
N LEU A 304 -3.22 -17.68 2.51
CA LEU A 304 -3.23 -19.14 2.54
C LEU A 304 -1.94 -19.73 1.95
N ILE A 305 -1.49 -19.20 0.80
CA ILE A 305 -0.28 -19.72 0.13
C ILE A 305 0.96 -19.48 0.99
N ILE A 306 1.10 -18.30 1.61
CA ILE A 306 2.28 -17.98 2.44
C ILE A 306 2.34 -18.78 3.74
N THR A 307 1.21 -19.34 4.22
CA THR A 307 1.21 -20.24 5.39
C THR A 307 1.70 -21.65 5.08
N MET A 308 1.89 -21.99 3.81
CA MET A 308 2.43 -23.29 3.40
C MET A 308 3.97 -23.36 3.49
N PHE A 309 4.62 -22.23 3.71
CA PHE A 309 6.08 -22.08 3.83
C PHE A 309 6.50 -21.73 5.25
#